data_301e36a95340e877fdef1ff53498b807
#
_entry.id   301e36a95340e877fdef1ff53498b807
#
_cell.length_a   1.000
_cell.length_b   1.000
_cell.length_c   1.000
_cell.angle_alpha   90.00
_cell.angle_beta   90.00
_cell.angle_gamma   90.00
#
_symmetry.space_group_name_H-M   'P 1'
#
loop_
_entity.id
_entity.type
_entity.pdbx_description
1 polymer ?
#
loop_
_entity_poly.entity_id
_entity_poly.type
_entity_poly.pdbx_seq_one_letter_code
_entity_poly.pdbx_strand_id
1 'polypeptide(L)'
;MITSYQRTPTGLAPSPGLVKTKPAPLWVDLSYLTRSEELAVESAFRIEVPTREEMADFEVSNRLYAYGEALYLTITLPYQLETDFPTITDLSFI
;
A
#
# COMPACT_ATOMS: atom_id res chain seq x y z
N MET A 1 3.92 4.98 -8.49
CA MET A 1 2.64 5.67 -8.79
C MET A 1 1.74 5.64 -7.56
N ILE A 2 1.20 6.77 -7.22
CA ILE A 2 0.30 6.93 -6.07
C ILE A 2 -1.07 7.33 -6.58
N THR A 3 -2.12 6.69 -6.08
CA THR A 3 -3.51 7.08 -6.32
C THR A 3 -4.21 7.19 -4.98
N SER A 4 -4.78 8.34 -4.68
CA SER A 4 -5.54 8.59 -3.45
C SER A 4 -7.03 8.50 -3.74
N TYR A 5 -7.79 7.88 -2.83
CA TYR A 5 -9.23 7.73 -2.93
C TYR A 5 -9.92 8.46 -1.79
N GLN A 6 -10.78 9.38 -2.12
CA GLN A 6 -11.55 10.14 -1.15
C GLN A 6 -13.03 9.74 -1.19
N ARG A 7 -13.65 9.82 -0.03
CA ARG A 7 -15.08 9.54 0.08
C ARG A 7 -15.89 10.62 -0.62
N THR A 8 -16.89 10.18 -1.38
CA THR A 8 -17.90 11.03 -1.99
C THR A 8 -19.28 10.58 -1.53
N PRO A 9 -20.38 11.34 -1.78
CA PRO A 9 -21.73 10.89 -1.46
C PRO A 9 -22.13 9.58 -2.13
N THR A 10 -21.51 9.22 -3.26
CA THR A 10 -21.85 8.02 -4.04
C THR A 10 -20.78 6.93 -3.99
N GLY A 11 -19.69 7.10 -3.25
CA GLY A 11 -18.63 6.10 -3.14
C GLY A 11 -17.25 6.70 -2.94
N LEU A 12 -16.27 6.24 -3.72
CA LEU A 12 -14.89 6.73 -3.67
C LEU A 12 -14.52 7.34 -5.02
N ALA A 13 -13.82 8.47 -4.98
CA ALA A 13 -13.30 9.13 -6.16
C ALA A 13 -11.77 9.08 -6.16
N PRO A 14 -11.13 8.57 -7.23
CA PRO A 14 -9.67 8.55 -7.35
C PRO A 14 -9.11 9.92 -7.72
N SER A 15 -7.93 10.22 -7.20
CA SER A 15 -7.13 11.37 -7.60
C SER A 15 -5.67 10.94 -7.75
N PRO A 16 -4.96 11.38 -8.79
CA PRO A 16 -3.56 11.05 -8.94
C PRO A 16 -2.71 11.73 -7.88
N GLY A 17 -1.69 11.01 -7.41
CA GLY A 17 -0.75 11.51 -6.42
C GLY A 17 -1.26 11.42 -4.99
N LEU A 18 -0.47 11.98 -4.09
CA LEU A 18 -0.76 12.02 -2.67
C LEU A 18 -1.58 13.26 -2.33
N VAL A 19 -2.81 13.05 -1.89
CA VAL A 19 -3.69 14.13 -1.45
C VAL A 19 -3.31 14.51 -0.02
N LYS A 20 -2.83 15.74 0.15
CA LYS A 20 -2.40 16.30 1.44
C LYS A 20 -3.44 17.20 2.09
N THR A 21 -4.57 17.41 1.44
CA THR A 21 -5.64 18.27 1.93
C THR A 21 -6.60 17.49 2.82
N LYS A 22 -7.27 18.20 3.71
CA LYS A 22 -8.34 17.59 4.52
C LYS A 22 -9.68 17.64 3.76
N PRO A 23 -10.50 16.59 3.89
CA PRO A 23 -10.26 15.39 4.68
C PRO A 23 -9.19 14.50 4.07
N ALA A 24 -8.51 13.74 4.93
CA ALA A 24 -7.52 12.78 4.49
C ALA A 24 -8.14 11.72 3.57
N PRO A 25 -7.37 11.14 2.63
CA PRO A 25 -7.89 10.06 1.80
C PRO A 25 -8.26 8.85 2.65
N LEU A 26 -9.31 8.15 2.24
CA LEU A 26 -9.73 6.92 2.91
C LEU A 26 -8.86 5.74 2.52
N TRP A 27 -8.31 5.76 1.30
CA TRP A 27 -7.47 4.71 0.76
C TRP A 27 -6.39 5.34 -0.12
N VAL A 28 -5.18 4.82 -0.02
CA VAL A 28 -4.06 5.24 -0.89
C VAL A 28 -3.45 3.99 -1.49
N ASP A 29 -3.43 3.94 -2.81
CA ASP A 29 -2.84 2.84 -3.56
C ASP A 29 -1.41 3.22 -3.97
N LEU A 30 -0.46 2.38 -3.59
CA LEU A 30 0.97 2.57 -3.84
C LEU A 30 1.48 1.47 -4.77
N SER A 31 1.92 1.85 -5.96
CA SER A 31 2.37 0.93 -6.98
C SER A 31 3.66 1.43 -7.63
N TYR A 32 4.68 0.59 -7.68
CA TYR A 32 5.97 0.94 -8.31
C TYR A 32 6.51 2.29 -7.86
N LEU A 33 6.62 2.49 -6.55
CA LEU A 33 7.04 3.75 -5.97
C LEU A 33 8.47 4.15 -6.36
N THR A 34 8.64 5.42 -6.72
CA THR A 34 9.96 6.04 -6.75
C THR A 34 10.42 6.33 -5.32
N ARG A 35 11.70 6.56 -5.13
CA ARG A 35 12.24 6.89 -3.80
C ARG A 35 11.62 8.17 -3.23
N SER A 36 11.39 9.17 -4.08
CA SER A 36 10.76 10.43 -3.64
C SER A 36 9.29 10.23 -3.25
N GLU A 37 8.56 9.39 -3.98
CA GLU A 37 7.19 9.03 -3.63
C GLU A 37 7.12 8.28 -2.30
N GLU A 38 8.01 7.30 -2.09
CA GLU A 38 8.12 6.55 -0.84
C GLU A 38 8.33 7.48 0.35
N LEU A 39 9.31 8.38 0.24
CA LEU A 39 9.61 9.35 1.31
C LEU A 39 8.44 10.29 1.58
N ALA A 40 7.72 10.71 0.54
CA ALA A 40 6.54 11.56 0.69
C ALA A 40 5.42 10.85 1.46
N VAL A 41 5.16 9.58 1.16
CA VAL A 41 4.16 8.77 1.86
C VAL A 41 4.56 8.53 3.32
N GLU A 42 5.80 8.13 3.57
CA GLU A 42 6.31 7.90 4.91
C GLU A 42 6.21 9.16 5.79
N SER A 43 6.54 10.30 5.23
CA SER A 43 6.45 11.58 5.92
C SER A 43 5.00 12.00 6.19
N ALA A 44 4.11 11.81 5.21
CA ALA A 44 2.72 12.25 5.31
C ALA A 44 1.93 11.43 6.33
N PHE A 45 2.17 10.13 6.41
CA PHE A 45 1.41 9.22 7.27
C PHE A 45 2.17 8.75 8.50
N ARG A 46 3.44 9.12 8.65
CA ARG A 46 4.33 8.69 9.74
C ARG A 46 4.40 7.17 9.84
N ILE A 47 4.61 6.54 8.71
CA ILE A 47 4.74 5.08 8.57
C ILE A 47 6.06 4.74 7.89
N GLU A 48 6.41 3.46 7.91
CA GLU A 48 7.45 2.91 7.06
C GLU A 48 6.79 2.07 5.97
N VAL A 49 7.19 2.29 4.72
CA VAL A 49 6.71 1.46 3.60
C VAL A 49 7.61 0.22 3.51
N PRO A 50 7.04 -1.00 3.61
CA PRO A 50 7.83 -2.22 3.54
C PRO A 50 8.56 -2.36 2.21
N THR A 51 9.80 -2.83 2.26
CA THR A 51 10.55 -3.20 1.06
C THR A 51 10.04 -4.52 0.50
N ARG A 52 10.40 -4.84 -0.75
CA ARG A 52 10.05 -6.14 -1.35
C ARG A 52 10.65 -7.30 -0.57
N GLU A 53 11.88 -7.14 -0.07
CA GLU A 53 12.55 -8.16 0.75
C GLU A 53 11.80 -8.39 2.07
N GLU A 54 11.35 -7.33 2.72
CA GLU A 54 10.57 -7.44 3.95
C GLU A 54 9.21 -8.10 3.69
N MET A 55 8.53 -7.75 2.58
CA MET A 55 7.26 -8.38 2.21
C MET A 55 7.41 -9.86 1.87
N ALA A 56 8.56 -10.28 1.34
CA ALA A 56 8.84 -11.66 0.99
C ALA A 56 9.19 -12.55 2.18
N ASP A 57 9.30 -12.00 3.40
CA ASP A 57 9.60 -12.75 4.61
C ASP A 57 8.44 -13.67 4.97
N PHE A 58 8.75 -14.98 5.13
CA PHE A 58 7.76 -16.00 5.44
C PHE A 58 7.48 -16.19 6.94
N GLU A 59 8.16 -15.47 7.81
CA GLU A 59 7.87 -15.52 9.24
C GLU A 59 6.50 -14.92 9.53
N VAL A 60 5.64 -15.69 10.21
CA VAL A 60 4.26 -15.27 10.52
C VAL A 60 4.24 -13.97 11.32
N SER A 61 5.20 -13.79 12.23
CA SER A 61 5.31 -12.59 13.05
C SER A 61 5.62 -11.32 12.23
N ASN A 62 6.17 -11.47 11.02
CA ASN A 62 6.46 -10.35 10.12
C ASN A 62 5.35 -10.11 9.08
N ARG A 63 4.33 -10.98 9.06
CA ARG A 63 3.19 -10.86 8.14
C ARG A 63 2.03 -10.06 8.72
N LEU A 64 1.92 -10.01 10.03
CA LEU A 64 0.95 -9.18 10.74
C LEU A 64 1.63 -8.60 11.97
N TYR A 65 1.86 -7.31 11.98
CA TYR A 65 2.52 -6.64 13.09
C TYR A 65 2.08 -5.19 13.22
N ALA A 66 2.31 -4.63 14.40
CA ALA A 66 2.09 -3.22 14.67
C ALA A 66 3.45 -2.50 14.79
N TYR A 67 3.53 -1.33 14.21
CA TYR A 67 4.67 -0.43 14.32
C TYR A 67 4.19 1.01 14.44
N GLY A 68 4.54 1.68 15.54
CA GLY A 68 3.98 2.99 15.83
C GLY A 68 2.46 2.91 16.01
N GLU A 69 1.73 3.75 15.31
CA GLU A 69 0.26 3.76 15.30
C GLU A 69 -0.34 3.00 14.13
N ALA A 70 0.46 2.30 13.35
CA ALA A 70 0.04 1.60 12.15
C ALA A 70 0.02 0.09 12.37
N LEU A 71 -0.91 -0.58 11.69
CA LEU A 71 -1.00 -2.03 11.60
C LEU A 71 -0.60 -2.45 10.20
N TYR A 72 0.32 -3.41 10.11
CA TYR A 72 0.87 -3.92 8.85
C TYR A 72 0.40 -5.35 8.61
N LEU A 73 -0.16 -5.60 7.44
CA LEU A 73 -0.57 -6.94 6.99
C LEU A 73 0.01 -7.20 5.61
N THR A 74 0.81 -8.26 5.48
CA THR A 74 1.33 -8.70 4.18
C THR A 74 0.73 -10.04 3.81
N ILE A 75 0.17 -10.13 2.63
CA ILE A 75 -0.40 -11.36 2.08
C ILE A 75 0.21 -11.68 0.73
N THR A 76 0.28 -12.97 0.42
CA THR A 76 0.73 -13.45 -0.89
C THR A 76 -0.49 -13.81 -1.72
N LEU A 77 -0.59 -13.23 -2.91
CA LEU A 77 -1.73 -13.43 -3.80
C LEU A 77 -1.27 -13.90 -5.18
N PRO A 78 -2.00 -14.83 -5.80
CA PRO A 78 -1.83 -15.12 -7.22
C PRO A 78 -2.43 -13.99 -8.06
N TYR A 79 -1.78 -13.68 -9.18
CA TYR A 79 -2.29 -12.73 -10.16
C TYR A 79 -2.00 -13.20 -11.58
N GLN A 80 -2.57 -12.55 -12.57
CA GLN A 80 -2.51 -12.97 -13.97
C GLN A 80 -3.06 -14.39 -14.17
N LEU A 81 -4.15 -14.72 -13.47
CA LEU A 81 -4.76 -16.06 -13.49
C LEU A 81 -5.31 -16.43 -14.86
N GLU A 82 -5.62 -15.46 -15.71
CA GLU A 82 -6.15 -15.67 -17.06
C GLU A 82 -5.05 -15.87 -18.11
N THR A 83 -3.78 -15.87 -17.69
CA THR A 83 -2.62 -16.10 -18.57
C THR A 83 -2.12 -17.53 -18.44
N ASP A 84 -1.28 -17.97 -19.40
CA ASP A 84 -0.63 -19.28 -19.35
C ASP A 84 0.41 -19.39 -18.22
N PHE A 85 0.80 -18.25 -17.65
CA PHE A 85 1.83 -18.18 -16.61
C PHE A 85 1.34 -17.36 -15.41
N PRO A 86 0.47 -17.94 -14.56
CA PRO A 86 0.08 -17.29 -13.32
C PRO A 86 1.30 -16.99 -12.45
N THR A 87 1.30 -15.85 -11.80
CA THR A 87 2.39 -15.40 -10.95
C THR A 87 1.84 -15.12 -9.55
N ILE A 88 2.70 -15.16 -8.55
CA ILE A 88 2.37 -14.73 -7.20
C ILE A 88 3.05 -13.41 -6.88
N THR A 89 2.43 -12.63 -6.03
CA THR A 89 2.99 -11.36 -5.54
C THR A 89 2.64 -11.16 -4.07
N ASP A 90 3.46 -10.41 -3.39
CA ASP A 90 3.18 -9.98 -2.03
C ASP A 90 2.55 -8.58 -2.06
N LEU A 91 1.55 -8.41 -1.21
CA LEU A 91 0.80 -7.17 -1.08
C LEU A 91 0.72 -6.80 0.39
N SER A 92 1.11 -5.58 0.71
CA SER A 92 1.02 -5.08 2.08
C SER A 92 -0.08 -4.04 2.23
N PHE A 93 -0.81 -4.16 3.32
CA PHE A 93 -1.80 -3.19 3.79
C PHE A 93 -1.27 -2.52 5.06
N ILE A 94 -1.43 -1.22 5.14
CA ILE A 94 -0.99 -0.41 6.29
C ILE A 94 -2.14 0.47 6.74
#